data_722ab1d4deaf46fdfb1dec2f79253d15
#
_entry.id   722ab1d4deaf46fdfb1dec2f79253d15
#
_cell.length_a   1.000
_cell.length_b   1.000
_cell.length_c   1.000
_cell.angle_alpha   90.00
_cell.angle_beta   90.00
_cell.angle_gamma   90.00
#
_symmetry.space_group_name_H-M   'P 1'
#
loop_
_entity.id
_entity.type
_entity.pdbx_description
1 polymer ?
#
loop_
_entity_poly.entity_id
_entity_poly.type
_entity_poly.pdbx_seq_one_letter_code
_entity_poly.pdbx_strand_id
1 'polypeptide(L)'
;MDEMREKSGKEQQGEIEKIDLIEFLRSFQYGIKKMWWLVLVLALIFGLNSYIKARKNYTPVYTASATVAVTTIDGSPAYQNNASAQQMADVFPYILTSGVLKDVVAKDMKLDSVPGSISVKAEEGTNMLTISVTGTNAELSYKTLKSVIKNYP
;
A
#
# COMPACT_ATOMS: atom_id res chain seq x y z
N MET A 1 -4.57 0.68 -70.20
CA MET A 1 -5.79 1.52 -69.86
C MET A 1 -6.34 1.23 -68.46
N ASP A 2 -5.96 0.09 -67.88
CA ASP A 2 -6.44 -0.30 -66.52
C ASP A 2 -5.68 0.34 -65.38
N GLU A 3 -4.38 0.64 -65.48
CA GLU A 3 -3.59 1.27 -64.42
C GLU A 3 -4.02 2.69 -64.06
N MET A 4 -4.56 3.45 -65.04
CA MET A 4 -5.07 4.80 -64.73
C MET A 4 -6.41 4.79 -63.97
N ARG A 5 -7.23 3.75 -64.13
CA ARG A 5 -8.49 3.58 -63.37
C ARG A 5 -8.27 3.19 -61.94
N GLU A 6 -7.24 2.35 -61.66
CA GLU A 6 -6.91 1.91 -60.31
C GLU A 6 -6.28 3.00 -59.44
N LYS A 7 -5.46 3.87 -60.02
CA LYS A 7 -4.91 5.05 -59.31
C LYS A 7 -5.99 6.08 -58.95
N SER A 8 -6.94 6.34 -59.88
CA SER A 8 -8.04 7.27 -59.65
C SER A 8 -8.98 6.80 -58.54
N GLY A 9 -9.21 5.49 -58.43
CA GLY A 9 -10.03 4.89 -57.36
C GLY A 9 -9.38 4.97 -55.97
N LYS A 10 -8.06 4.79 -55.90
CA LYS A 10 -7.32 4.88 -54.62
C LYS A 10 -7.15 6.30 -54.12
N GLU A 11 -6.98 7.26 -55.01
CA GLU A 11 -6.92 8.70 -54.62
C GLU A 11 -8.27 9.22 -54.12
N GLN A 12 -9.38 8.82 -54.75
CA GLN A 12 -10.72 9.21 -54.31
C GLN A 12 -11.09 8.56 -52.95
N GLN A 13 -10.69 7.28 -52.71
CA GLN A 13 -10.94 6.63 -51.44
C GLN A 13 -10.17 7.26 -50.28
N GLY A 14 -8.90 7.66 -50.50
CA GLY A 14 -8.09 8.36 -49.49
C GLY A 14 -8.58 9.78 -49.19
N GLU A 15 -9.19 10.46 -50.14
CA GLU A 15 -9.76 11.79 -49.94
C GLU A 15 -11.10 11.76 -49.19
N ILE A 16 -11.95 10.78 -49.47
CA ILE A 16 -13.23 10.57 -48.79
C ILE A 16 -13.02 10.22 -47.30
N GLU A 17 -12.03 9.35 -46.99
CA GLU A 17 -11.71 9.04 -45.61
C GLU A 17 -11.14 10.21 -44.80
N LYS A 18 -10.34 11.06 -45.44
CA LYS A 18 -9.79 12.27 -44.79
C LYS A 18 -10.84 13.35 -44.56
N ILE A 19 -11.78 13.51 -45.50
CA ILE A 19 -12.86 14.50 -45.41
C ILE A 19 -13.84 14.10 -44.30
N ASP A 20 -14.21 12.83 -44.18
CA ASP A 20 -15.10 12.33 -43.14
C ASP A 20 -14.47 12.48 -41.72
N LEU A 21 -13.17 12.24 -41.58
CA LEU A 21 -12.49 12.40 -40.29
C LEU A 21 -12.41 13.86 -39.84
N ILE A 22 -12.17 14.77 -40.77
CA ILE A 22 -12.10 16.21 -40.47
C ILE A 22 -13.49 16.76 -40.16
N GLU A 23 -14.50 16.33 -40.90
CA GLU A 23 -15.90 16.73 -40.68
C GLU A 23 -16.42 16.14 -39.35
N PHE A 24 -16.08 14.90 -39.03
CA PHE A 24 -16.38 14.28 -37.75
C PHE A 24 -15.69 15.01 -36.58
N LEU A 25 -14.41 15.36 -36.69
CA LEU A 25 -13.68 16.13 -35.69
C LEU A 25 -14.28 17.54 -35.50
N ARG A 26 -14.69 18.19 -36.56
CA ARG A 26 -15.33 19.52 -36.52
C ARG A 26 -16.73 19.46 -35.88
N SER A 27 -17.51 18.46 -36.23
CA SER A 27 -18.83 18.22 -35.64
C SER A 27 -18.72 17.84 -34.16
N PHE A 28 -17.71 17.07 -33.81
CA PHE A 28 -17.40 16.69 -32.43
C PHE A 28 -16.99 17.91 -31.58
N GLN A 29 -16.13 18.78 -32.11
CA GLN A 29 -15.76 20.03 -31.42
C GLN A 29 -16.99 20.98 -31.23
N TYR A 30 -17.86 21.05 -32.18
CA TYR A 30 -19.08 21.88 -32.09
C TYR A 30 -20.08 21.29 -31.09
N GLY A 31 -20.21 19.96 -31.06
CA GLY A 31 -21.01 19.23 -30.09
C GLY A 31 -20.50 19.41 -28.65
N ILE A 32 -19.19 19.32 -28.45
CA ILE A 32 -18.57 19.55 -27.14
C ILE A 32 -18.77 20.97 -26.65
N LYS A 33 -18.60 21.98 -27.51
CA LYS A 33 -18.83 23.39 -27.15
C LYS A 33 -20.29 23.68 -26.80
N LYS A 34 -21.25 23.05 -27.46
CA LYS A 34 -22.68 23.21 -27.18
C LYS A 34 -23.12 22.41 -25.95
N MET A 35 -22.51 21.25 -25.70
CA MET A 35 -22.87 20.34 -24.59
C MET A 35 -21.82 20.31 -23.49
N TRP A 36 -20.89 21.25 -23.43
CA TRP A 36 -19.83 21.30 -22.42
C TRP A 36 -20.37 21.24 -21.00
N TRP A 37 -21.55 21.80 -20.80
CA TRP A 37 -22.25 21.75 -19.53
C TRP A 37 -22.61 20.32 -19.11
N LEU A 38 -22.98 19.48 -20.08
CA LEU A 38 -23.27 18.05 -19.84
C LEU A 38 -22.00 17.29 -19.41
N VAL A 39 -20.86 17.63 -20.02
CA VAL A 39 -19.55 17.07 -19.63
C VAL A 39 -19.19 17.48 -18.20
N LEU A 40 -19.46 18.74 -17.84
CA LEU A 40 -19.25 19.26 -16.49
C LEU A 40 -20.12 18.52 -15.43
N VAL A 41 -21.39 18.33 -15.73
CA VAL A 41 -22.32 17.59 -14.86
C VAL A 41 -21.88 16.14 -14.71
N LEU A 42 -21.49 15.50 -15.81
CA LEU A 42 -21.00 14.12 -15.80
C LEU A 42 -19.71 13.98 -14.96
N ALA A 43 -18.76 14.90 -15.15
CA ALA A 43 -17.52 14.94 -14.38
C ALA A 43 -17.79 15.14 -12.88
N LEU A 44 -18.78 15.96 -12.54
CA LEU A 44 -19.18 16.21 -11.16
C LEU A 44 -19.80 14.97 -10.51
N ILE A 45 -20.67 14.26 -11.23
CA ILE A 45 -21.28 13.01 -10.78
C ILE A 45 -20.21 11.91 -10.55
N PHE A 46 -19.30 11.73 -11.52
CA PHE A 46 -18.23 10.75 -11.39
C PHE A 46 -17.23 11.15 -10.30
N GLY A 47 -16.89 12.43 -10.18
CA GLY A 47 -16.04 12.97 -9.15
C GLY A 47 -16.61 12.75 -7.73
N LEU A 48 -17.89 13.06 -7.54
CA LEU A 48 -18.56 12.83 -6.25
C LEU A 48 -18.63 11.34 -5.90
N ASN A 49 -18.97 10.50 -6.86
CA ASN A 49 -19.04 9.05 -6.63
C ASN A 49 -17.67 8.47 -6.27
N SER A 50 -16.62 8.90 -6.96
CA SER A 50 -15.24 8.52 -6.66
C SER A 50 -14.79 9.00 -5.28
N TYR A 51 -15.13 10.24 -4.92
CA TYR A 51 -14.85 10.81 -3.60
C TYR A 51 -15.53 10.04 -2.47
N ILE A 52 -16.82 9.72 -2.62
CA ILE A 52 -17.58 8.94 -1.63
C ILE A 52 -16.99 7.54 -1.47
N LYS A 53 -16.63 6.87 -2.57
CA LYS A 53 -15.95 5.56 -2.54
C LYS A 53 -14.59 5.64 -1.85
N ALA A 54 -13.77 6.62 -2.18
CA ALA A 54 -12.47 6.83 -1.58
C ALA A 54 -12.59 7.05 -0.07
N ARG A 55 -13.55 7.86 0.38
CA ARG A 55 -13.77 8.14 1.79
C ARG A 55 -14.31 6.95 2.59
N LYS A 56 -15.19 6.12 1.99
CA LYS A 56 -15.70 4.90 2.62
C LYS A 56 -14.65 3.79 2.75
N ASN A 57 -13.74 3.70 1.80
CA ASN A 57 -12.69 2.68 1.77
C ASN A 57 -11.39 3.12 2.44
N TYR A 58 -11.32 4.37 2.93
CA TYR A 58 -10.16 4.85 3.65
C TYR A 58 -10.16 4.30 5.08
N THR A 59 -9.40 3.24 5.28
CA THR A 59 -9.05 2.74 6.62
C THR A 59 -7.67 3.31 6.98
N PRO A 60 -7.60 4.25 7.92
CA PRO A 60 -6.31 4.75 8.38
C PRO A 60 -5.49 3.60 8.98
N VAL A 61 -4.23 3.53 8.61
CA VAL A 61 -3.29 2.53 9.12
C VAL A 61 -2.26 3.26 9.97
N TYR A 62 -2.15 2.85 11.23
CA TYR A 62 -1.20 3.39 12.20
C TYR A 62 -0.16 2.34 12.53
N THR A 63 1.11 2.71 12.47
CA THR A 63 2.22 1.83 12.83
C THR A 63 2.94 2.40 14.04
N ALA A 64 3.00 1.63 15.11
CA ALA A 64 3.87 1.87 16.24
C ALA A 64 5.12 1.01 16.10
N SER A 65 6.32 1.58 16.26
CA SER A 65 7.58 0.85 16.13
C SER A 65 8.48 1.14 17.31
N ALA A 66 9.24 0.13 17.72
CA ALA A 66 10.31 0.27 18.71
C ALA A 66 11.51 -0.59 18.30
N THR A 67 12.70 -0.04 18.48
CA THR A 67 13.94 -0.76 18.28
C THR A 67 14.46 -1.22 19.63
N VAL A 68 14.76 -2.51 19.75
CA VAL A 68 15.31 -3.14 20.95
C VAL A 68 16.65 -3.74 20.62
N ALA A 69 17.59 -3.68 21.55
CA ALA A 69 18.89 -4.34 21.42
C ALA A 69 18.89 -5.67 22.20
N VAL A 70 19.37 -6.70 21.56
CA VAL A 70 19.58 -8.01 22.20
C VAL A 70 20.89 -7.93 22.98
N THR A 71 20.80 -8.19 24.28
CA THR A 71 21.98 -8.25 25.17
C THR A 71 22.08 -9.63 25.77
N THR A 72 23.30 -10.04 26.15
CA THR A 72 23.50 -11.28 26.95
C THR A 72 23.08 -11.04 28.41
N ILE A 73 22.68 -12.10 29.09
CA ILE A 73 22.23 -12.07 30.52
C ILE A 73 23.28 -11.45 31.43
N ASP A 74 24.55 -11.53 31.07
CA ASP A 74 25.69 -11.01 31.87
C ASP A 74 25.84 -9.47 31.78
N GLY A 75 24.95 -8.77 31.05
CA GLY A 75 25.02 -7.32 30.83
C GLY A 75 26.19 -6.89 29.95
N SER A 76 26.96 -7.84 29.42
CA SER A 76 28.01 -7.53 28.46
C SER A 76 27.40 -7.09 27.16
N PRO A 77 27.89 -5.95 26.57
CA PRO A 77 27.40 -5.53 25.27
C PRO A 77 27.62 -6.66 24.27
N ALA A 78 26.56 -7.00 23.52
CA ALA A 78 26.57 -8.13 22.58
C ALA A 78 27.58 -8.02 21.43
N TYR A 79 28.23 -6.86 21.27
CA TYR A 79 29.31 -6.72 20.28
C TYR A 79 30.60 -7.47 20.63
N GLN A 80 30.74 -8.05 21.82
CA GLN A 80 31.86 -8.96 22.11
C GLN A 80 31.61 -10.37 21.57
N ASN A 81 30.36 -10.72 21.20
CA ASN A 81 29.99 -12.00 20.58
C ASN A 81 29.01 -11.77 19.42
N ASN A 82 29.43 -10.98 18.43
CA ASN A 82 28.58 -10.55 17.30
C ASN A 82 27.86 -11.71 16.58
N ALA A 83 28.53 -12.85 16.42
CA ALA A 83 27.97 -14.00 15.74
C ALA A 83 26.77 -14.62 16.48
N SER A 84 26.85 -14.75 17.81
CA SER A 84 25.77 -15.33 18.62
C SER A 84 24.60 -14.38 18.77
N ALA A 85 24.86 -13.08 18.92
CA ALA A 85 23.82 -12.06 18.98
C ALA A 85 23.08 -11.93 17.64
N GLN A 86 23.79 -12.05 16.54
CA GLN A 86 23.22 -12.02 15.20
C GLN A 86 22.36 -13.27 14.92
N GLN A 87 22.83 -14.46 15.30
CA GLN A 87 22.03 -15.68 15.21
C GLN A 87 20.75 -15.60 16.06
N MET A 88 20.83 -15.04 17.26
CA MET A 88 19.64 -14.78 18.08
C MET A 88 18.71 -13.78 17.40
N ALA A 89 19.21 -12.67 16.87
CA ALA A 89 18.42 -11.67 16.17
C ALA A 89 17.67 -12.27 14.98
N ASP A 90 18.24 -13.23 14.27
CA ASP A 90 17.61 -13.91 13.15
C ASP A 90 16.46 -14.85 13.57
N VAL A 91 16.54 -15.43 14.80
CA VAL A 91 15.51 -16.35 15.32
C VAL A 91 14.36 -15.60 16.00
N PHE A 92 14.61 -14.44 16.59
CA PHE A 92 13.62 -13.65 17.30
C PHE A 92 12.36 -13.30 16.48
N PRO A 93 12.44 -12.93 15.20
CA PRO A 93 11.25 -12.68 14.39
C PRO A 93 10.26 -13.85 14.38
N TYR A 94 10.76 -15.08 14.36
CA TYR A 94 9.92 -16.28 14.36
C TYR A 94 9.21 -16.46 15.71
N ILE A 95 9.89 -16.19 16.81
CA ILE A 95 9.33 -16.29 18.16
C ILE A 95 8.30 -15.19 18.38
N LEU A 96 8.63 -13.95 18.04
CA LEU A 96 7.78 -12.78 18.25
C LEU A 96 6.54 -12.74 17.34
N THR A 97 6.59 -13.39 16.20
CA THR A 97 5.42 -13.54 15.32
C THR A 97 4.65 -14.84 15.57
N SER A 98 5.12 -15.69 16.47
CA SER A 98 4.46 -16.96 16.81
C SER A 98 3.07 -16.74 17.41
N GLY A 99 2.18 -17.73 17.25
CA GLY A 99 0.86 -17.74 17.85
C GLY A 99 0.89 -17.60 19.36
N VAL A 100 1.89 -18.21 20.01
CA VAL A 100 2.03 -18.20 21.47
C VAL A 100 2.16 -16.78 22.04
N LEU A 101 3.03 -15.96 21.45
CA LEU A 101 3.19 -14.58 21.92
C LEU A 101 1.92 -13.74 21.65
N LYS A 102 1.28 -13.97 20.51
CA LYS A 102 0.00 -13.29 20.19
C LYS A 102 -1.06 -13.62 21.24
N ASP A 103 -1.15 -14.88 21.68
CA ASP A 103 -2.11 -15.29 22.72
C ASP A 103 -1.79 -14.65 24.07
N VAL A 104 -0.51 -14.55 24.44
CA VAL A 104 -0.06 -13.89 25.68
C VAL A 104 -0.40 -12.40 25.64
N VAL A 105 -0.10 -11.73 24.54
CA VAL A 105 -0.38 -10.30 24.34
C VAL A 105 -1.91 -10.04 24.34
N ALA A 106 -2.69 -10.88 23.68
CA ALA A 106 -4.15 -10.77 23.70
C ALA A 106 -4.72 -10.89 25.13
N LYS A 107 -4.23 -11.85 25.90
CA LYS A 107 -4.62 -12.04 27.31
C LYS A 107 -4.20 -10.85 28.19
N ASP A 108 -2.97 -10.33 28.05
CA ASP A 108 -2.50 -9.14 28.79
C ASP A 108 -3.37 -7.91 28.48
N MET A 109 -3.80 -7.79 27.26
CA MET A 109 -4.71 -6.71 26.79
C MET A 109 -6.20 -6.98 27.09
N LYS A 110 -6.55 -8.15 27.59
CA LYS A 110 -7.95 -8.61 27.82
C LYS A 110 -8.79 -8.59 26.55
N LEU A 111 -8.20 -9.02 25.44
CA LEU A 111 -8.84 -9.12 24.13
C LEU A 111 -8.83 -10.57 23.66
N ASP A 112 -9.79 -10.92 22.80
CA ASP A 112 -9.85 -12.26 22.20
C ASP A 112 -8.74 -12.50 21.17
N SER A 113 -8.23 -11.42 20.58
CA SER A 113 -7.13 -11.48 19.61
C SER A 113 -6.33 -10.18 19.60
N VAL A 114 -5.09 -10.25 19.13
CA VAL A 114 -4.23 -9.06 18.99
C VAL A 114 -4.79 -8.14 17.89
N PRO A 115 -5.08 -6.86 18.21
CA PRO A 115 -5.56 -5.91 17.23
C PRO A 115 -4.41 -5.45 16.34
N GLY A 116 -4.37 -5.95 15.10
CA GLY A 116 -3.36 -5.57 14.12
C GLY A 116 -2.34 -6.65 13.81
N SER A 117 -1.32 -6.29 13.04
CA SER A 117 -0.24 -7.16 12.60
C SER A 117 1.06 -6.81 13.33
N ILE A 118 1.69 -7.81 13.92
CA ILE A 118 3.02 -7.69 14.51
C ILE A 118 4.04 -8.10 13.45
N SER A 119 5.02 -7.25 13.20
CA SER A 119 6.16 -7.48 12.31
C SER A 119 7.44 -7.20 13.04
N VAL A 120 8.43 -8.03 12.83
CA VAL A 120 9.76 -7.91 13.45
C VAL A 120 10.80 -8.00 12.36
N LYS A 121 11.74 -7.07 12.37
CA LYS A 121 12.85 -7.03 11.43
C LYS A 121 14.16 -6.95 12.20
N ALA A 122 15.09 -7.86 11.91
CA ALA A 122 16.47 -7.76 12.35
C ALA A 122 17.23 -6.75 11.49
N GLU A 123 18.04 -5.91 12.10
CA GLU A 123 18.94 -5.01 11.38
C GLU A 123 20.26 -5.75 11.11
N GLU A 124 20.57 -5.93 9.84
CA GLU A 124 21.75 -6.67 9.39
C GLU A 124 23.05 -6.11 10.00
N GLY A 125 23.90 -7.00 10.47
CA GLY A 125 25.19 -6.64 11.06
C GLY A 125 25.11 -6.01 12.45
N THR A 126 23.93 -6.00 13.07
CA THR A 126 23.73 -5.47 14.41
C THR A 126 23.00 -6.47 15.32
N ASN A 127 22.98 -6.18 16.61
CA ASN A 127 22.15 -6.89 17.59
C ASN A 127 20.80 -6.20 17.84
N MET A 128 20.32 -5.41 16.88
CA MET A 128 19.10 -4.65 17.02
C MET A 128 17.95 -5.29 16.26
N LEU A 129 16.76 -5.20 16.85
CA LEU A 129 15.50 -5.65 16.29
C LEU A 129 14.52 -4.49 16.28
N THR A 130 13.88 -4.26 15.15
CA THR A 130 12.77 -3.32 15.04
C THR A 130 11.46 -4.10 15.08
N ILE A 131 10.68 -3.89 16.13
CA ILE A 131 9.34 -4.44 16.32
C ILE A 131 8.34 -3.38 15.87
N SER A 132 7.44 -3.76 14.99
CA SER A 132 6.41 -2.86 14.46
C SER A 132 5.03 -3.50 14.62
N VAL A 133 4.08 -2.73 15.12
CA VAL A 133 2.68 -3.12 15.25
C VAL A 133 1.85 -2.18 14.38
N THR A 134 1.15 -2.76 13.40
CA THR A 134 0.34 -2.04 12.45
C THR A 134 -1.13 -2.36 12.66
N GLY A 135 -1.96 -1.35 12.85
CA GLY A 135 -3.40 -1.51 13.09
C GLY A 135 -4.20 -0.29 12.64
N THR A 136 -5.52 -0.38 12.80
CA THR A 136 -6.46 0.70 12.41
C THR A 136 -6.65 1.76 13.49
N ASN A 137 -6.09 1.55 14.69
CA ASN A 137 -6.18 2.48 15.82
C ASN A 137 -4.78 2.72 16.41
N ALA A 138 -4.37 3.98 16.47
CA ALA A 138 -3.05 4.39 16.94
C ALA A 138 -2.79 3.99 18.41
N GLU A 139 -3.78 4.19 19.27
CA GLU A 139 -3.65 3.86 20.70
C GLU A 139 -3.54 2.36 20.92
N LEU A 140 -4.33 1.55 20.21
CA LEU A 140 -4.27 0.10 20.29
C LEU A 140 -2.95 -0.43 19.74
N SER A 141 -2.45 0.11 18.61
CA SER A 141 -1.14 -0.27 18.05
C SER A 141 -0.02 0.00 19.05
N TYR A 142 -0.06 1.15 19.72
CA TYR A 142 0.92 1.50 20.75
C TYR A 142 0.82 0.59 22.00
N LYS A 143 -0.40 0.35 22.51
CA LYS A 143 -0.62 -0.57 23.65
C LYS A 143 -0.17 -1.99 23.34
N THR A 144 -0.47 -2.46 22.13
CA THR A 144 -0.03 -3.78 21.67
C THR A 144 1.50 -3.86 21.63
N LEU A 145 2.17 -2.86 21.05
CA LEU A 145 3.64 -2.82 21.03
C LEU A 145 4.23 -2.82 22.46
N LYS A 146 3.66 -2.05 23.36
CA LYS A 146 4.08 -2.02 24.77
C LYS A 146 3.87 -3.35 25.46
N SER A 147 2.76 -4.05 25.21
CA SER A 147 2.50 -5.38 25.75
C SER A 147 3.44 -6.42 25.16
N VAL A 148 3.76 -6.35 23.86
CA VAL A 148 4.77 -7.22 23.23
C VAL A 148 6.11 -7.06 23.94
N ILE A 149 6.60 -5.83 24.11
CA ILE A 149 7.90 -5.55 24.76
C ILE A 149 7.90 -5.99 26.23
N LYS A 150 6.80 -5.81 26.95
CA LYS A 150 6.67 -6.18 28.36
C LYS A 150 6.66 -7.70 28.56
N ASN A 151 5.98 -8.43 27.71
CA ASN A 151 5.81 -9.88 27.82
C ASN A 151 6.88 -10.68 27.03
N TYR A 152 7.82 -9.98 26.44
CA TYR A 152 9.00 -10.56 25.84
C TYR A 152 10.03 -10.80 26.96
N PRO A 153 10.55 -12.06 27.10
CA PRO A 153 11.54 -12.41 28.13
C PRO A 153 12.92 -11.83 27.83
#